data_dea838f1b97e34539669aa14e7393756
#
_entry.id   dea838f1b97e34539669aa14e7393756
#
_cell.length_a   1.000
_cell.length_b   1.000
_cell.length_c   1.000
_cell.angle_alpha   90.00
_cell.angle_beta   90.00
_cell.angle_gamma   90.00
#
_symmetry.space_group_name_H-M   'P 1'
#
loop_
_entity.id
_entity.type
_entity.pdbx_description
1 polymer ?
#
loop_
_entity_poly.entity_id
_entity_poly.type
_entity_poly.pdbx_seq_one_letter_code
_entity_poly.pdbx_strand_id
1 'polypeptide(L)'
;MHKGIPSASKTTRPLTQSMEGRLFLPAAGNRWNDNLNNAGSNGNYWSSSLNTSNPNNAWNFNFNSGNYNMNKNNSNNGQSVRAVRSAPQHFPEKSVFRLTRERLLADLRQAYFDARRHKRNKPYQRRFEADWENNLADLCDELLLRTYKPKPSTCFIITDPKKREVFAADFRDRIVHHLYYNYVHVMFERTFITDSYSCIKGRGTHFGIKRLEQHIRKESQNYTVPCYVMKMDIRGYFMHIDRKRLLGICLDTIDKMACHRVLRHRQERWQEVVDIGFVKYLTEVIVMLDPTKDCRVHGWQSDWDGLPHDKSLFHSPQGCGLPIGNLTSQLFSNVYLNVLDQYMKRELHCKRYGRYVDDFYVVSADRDWLLSIVPKVKAFLSEQLGLDFHDGKLKITSVWHGVEFLGAWLKPYRIYVSRNCVGRIGRKLDVLEKKEPGKWYAALNSYCGLLSHWNNYNVRRKLLLERHDFAGFGCFDHDLRHFYV
;
A
#
# COMPACT_ATOMS: atom_id res chain seq x y z
N MET A 1 54.11 -0.84 -38.07
CA MET A 1 53.63 -2.15 -38.59
C MET A 1 52.58 -2.67 -37.61
N HIS A 2 51.33 -2.47 -37.98
CA HIS A 2 50.18 -2.99 -37.24
C HIS A 2 49.96 -4.46 -37.57
N LYS A 3 50.03 -5.34 -36.60
CA LYS A 3 49.54 -6.72 -36.76
C LYS A 3 48.11 -6.82 -36.20
N GLY A 4 47.21 -7.16 -37.12
CA GLY A 4 45.78 -7.26 -36.89
C GLY A 4 45.38 -8.40 -35.94
N ILE A 5 44.33 -8.13 -35.24
CA ILE A 5 43.60 -9.08 -34.37
C ILE A 5 42.68 -9.91 -35.27
N PRO A 6 42.66 -11.24 -35.18
CA PRO A 6 41.70 -12.05 -35.92
C PRO A 6 40.30 -11.88 -35.37
N SER A 7 39.35 -11.61 -36.23
CA SER A 7 37.94 -11.51 -35.94
C SER A 7 37.37 -12.87 -35.51
N ALA A 8 36.81 -12.92 -34.31
CA ALA A 8 35.98 -14.04 -33.87
C ALA A 8 34.63 -14.04 -34.60
N SER A 9 34.33 -15.09 -35.31
CA SER A 9 33.06 -15.31 -35.98
C SER A 9 31.90 -15.38 -34.94
N LYS A 10 30.96 -14.46 -35.11
CA LYS A 10 29.67 -14.48 -34.40
C LYS A 10 28.80 -15.57 -34.98
N THR A 11 28.67 -16.70 -34.29
CA THR A 11 27.52 -17.59 -34.48
C THR A 11 26.54 -17.33 -33.31
N THR A 12 25.67 -16.37 -33.52
CA THR A 12 24.47 -16.19 -32.70
C THR A 12 23.45 -17.27 -33.09
N ARG A 13 23.24 -18.26 -32.25
CA ARG A 13 22.03 -19.08 -32.25
C ARG A 13 21.05 -18.53 -31.25
N PRO A 14 19.75 -18.45 -31.58
CA PRO A 14 18.74 -17.94 -30.63
C PRO A 14 18.54 -18.89 -29.46
N LEU A 15 18.51 -18.34 -28.25
CA LEU A 15 18.20 -19.02 -26.98
C LEU A 15 16.68 -19.19 -26.84
N THR A 16 16.10 -20.10 -27.60
CA THR A 16 14.71 -20.56 -27.39
C THR A 16 14.58 -22.03 -27.75
N GLN A 17 15.05 -22.88 -26.84
CA GLN A 17 14.52 -24.23 -26.65
C GLN A 17 14.88 -24.67 -25.23
N SER A 18 13.89 -24.89 -24.39
CA SER A 18 13.99 -25.54 -23.10
C SER A 18 14.47 -26.98 -23.32
N MET A 19 15.76 -27.22 -23.11
CA MET A 19 16.27 -28.58 -22.95
C MET A 19 16.06 -28.97 -21.49
N GLU A 20 15.21 -29.93 -21.27
CA GLU A 20 14.99 -30.59 -19.98
C GLU A 20 16.33 -30.98 -19.34
N GLY A 21 16.63 -30.36 -18.18
CA GLY A 21 17.58 -30.84 -17.19
C GLY A 21 19.07 -30.86 -17.55
N ARG A 22 19.53 -30.32 -18.67
CA ARG A 22 20.96 -30.34 -19.04
C ARG A 22 21.59 -28.95 -18.91
N LEU A 23 22.57 -28.86 -17.99
CA LEU A 23 23.40 -27.66 -17.83
C LEU A 23 24.59 -27.76 -18.79
N PHE A 24 24.73 -26.80 -19.71
CA PHE A 24 25.90 -26.67 -20.56
C PHE A 24 26.95 -25.80 -19.88
N LEU A 25 28.14 -26.36 -19.61
CA LEU A 25 29.30 -25.67 -19.08
C LEU A 25 30.41 -25.71 -20.15
N PRO A 26 30.79 -24.59 -20.76
CA PRO A 26 31.88 -24.54 -21.70
C PRO A 26 33.24 -24.83 -21.04
N ALA A 27 34.21 -25.41 -21.76
CA ALA A 27 35.58 -25.59 -21.31
C ALA A 27 36.34 -24.27 -21.29
N ALA A 28 36.03 -23.42 -20.30
CA ALA A 28 36.50 -22.03 -20.22
C ALA A 28 37.94 -21.89 -19.67
N GLY A 29 38.57 -23.00 -19.26
CA GLY A 29 39.90 -22.97 -18.64
C GLY A 29 39.91 -22.30 -17.26
N ASN A 30 41.09 -21.84 -16.84
CA ASN A 30 41.29 -21.03 -15.66
C ASN A 30 42.37 -19.95 -15.91
N ARG A 31 42.34 -18.88 -15.13
CA ARG A 31 43.38 -17.85 -15.14
C ARG A 31 44.35 -18.04 -13.98
N TRP A 32 45.64 -17.98 -14.28
CA TRP A 32 46.71 -17.89 -13.31
C TRP A 32 47.56 -16.67 -13.69
N ASN A 33 47.61 -15.69 -12.84
CA ASN A 33 48.10 -14.35 -13.18
C ASN A 33 47.42 -13.82 -14.46
N ASP A 34 48.15 -13.35 -15.45
CA ASP A 34 47.61 -12.81 -16.69
C ASP A 34 47.40 -13.87 -17.78
N ASN A 35 47.70 -15.15 -17.52
CA ASN A 35 47.61 -16.22 -18.48
C ASN A 35 46.32 -16.99 -18.39
N LEU A 36 45.65 -17.20 -19.54
CA LEU A 36 44.49 -18.08 -19.66
C LEU A 36 45.00 -19.50 -20.03
N ASN A 37 44.79 -20.46 -19.12
CA ASN A 37 45.25 -21.82 -19.30
C ASN A 37 44.08 -22.78 -19.63
N ASN A 38 44.33 -23.75 -20.51
CA ASN A 38 43.45 -24.87 -20.81
C ASN A 38 42.02 -24.45 -21.33
N ALA A 39 41.87 -23.26 -21.95
CA ALA A 39 40.64 -22.88 -22.59
C ALA A 39 40.37 -23.82 -23.80
N GLY A 40 39.14 -24.30 -23.91
CA GLY A 40 38.71 -25.27 -24.92
C GLY A 40 38.92 -26.73 -24.55
N SER A 41 39.75 -27.04 -23.53
CA SER A 41 40.04 -28.42 -23.08
C SER A 41 39.47 -28.73 -21.70
N ASN A 42 39.56 -27.78 -20.78
CA ASN A 42 39.13 -27.95 -19.38
C ASN A 42 38.11 -26.91 -18.98
N GLY A 43 37.09 -27.33 -18.23
CA GLY A 43 36.16 -26.42 -17.54
C GLY A 43 36.51 -26.36 -16.06
N ASN A 44 36.67 -25.16 -15.54
CA ASN A 44 36.92 -24.89 -14.14
C ASN A 44 35.92 -23.86 -13.63
N TYR A 45 35.07 -24.22 -12.68
CA TYR A 45 33.98 -23.40 -12.17
C TYR A 45 33.97 -23.36 -10.65
N TRP A 46 33.94 -22.17 -10.08
CA TRP A 46 33.81 -22.01 -8.64
C TRP A 46 32.46 -22.53 -8.15
N SER A 47 32.50 -23.26 -7.04
CA SER A 47 31.31 -23.61 -6.25
C SER A 47 30.99 -22.47 -5.29
N SER A 48 29.72 -22.36 -4.90
CA SER A 48 29.29 -21.45 -3.81
C SER A 48 29.71 -21.94 -2.41
N SER A 49 30.31 -23.14 -2.30
CA SER A 49 30.72 -23.72 -1.01
C SER A 49 32.15 -23.30 -0.65
N LEU A 50 32.31 -22.76 0.53
CA LEU A 50 33.65 -22.41 1.09
C LEU A 50 34.37 -23.67 1.60
N ASN A 51 35.69 -23.68 1.51
CA ASN A 51 36.48 -24.67 2.20
C ASN A 51 36.72 -24.25 3.66
N THR A 52 35.95 -24.81 4.58
CA THR A 52 36.02 -24.48 6.02
C THR A 52 37.30 -24.90 6.69
N SER A 53 38.07 -25.85 6.09
CA SER A 53 39.35 -26.34 6.63
C SER A 53 40.56 -25.49 6.20
N ASN A 54 40.42 -24.71 5.12
CA ASN A 54 41.48 -23.81 4.64
C ASN A 54 40.84 -22.61 3.92
N PRO A 55 40.80 -21.44 4.54
CA PRO A 55 40.14 -20.23 3.99
C PRO A 55 40.82 -19.68 2.73
N ASN A 56 42.05 -20.08 2.43
CA ASN A 56 42.74 -19.67 1.19
C ASN A 56 42.31 -20.50 -0.03
N ASN A 57 41.49 -21.53 0.16
CA ASN A 57 41.01 -22.41 -0.89
C ASN A 57 39.48 -22.35 -0.98
N ALA A 58 38.98 -22.43 -2.20
CA ALA A 58 37.54 -22.61 -2.47
C ALA A 58 37.33 -23.92 -3.26
N TRP A 59 36.13 -24.47 -3.15
CA TRP A 59 35.73 -25.62 -3.93
C TRP A 59 35.43 -25.20 -5.38
N ASN A 60 35.99 -25.98 -6.33
CA ASN A 60 35.67 -25.82 -7.74
C ASN A 60 35.25 -27.15 -8.39
N PHE A 61 34.40 -27.07 -9.38
CA PHE A 61 34.08 -28.14 -10.28
C PHE A 61 35.03 -28.10 -11.48
N ASN A 62 35.81 -29.17 -11.66
CA ASN A 62 36.77 -29.31 -12.76
C ASN A 62 36.33 -30.46 -13.68
N PHE A 63 36.41 -30.29 -14.98
CA PHE A 63 36.17 -31.35 -15.98
C PHE A 63 37.02 -31.15 -17.24
N ASN A 64 37.30 -32.27 -17.90
CA ASN A 64 37.89 -32.36 -19.22
C ASN A 64 37.15 -33.41 -20.07
N SER A 65 37.69 -33.77 -21.25
CA SER A 65 37.09 -34.71 -22.17
C SER A 65 36.87 -36.13 -21.59
N GLY A 66 37.48 -36.49 -20.48
CA GLY A 66 37.41 -37.85 -19.93
C GLY A 66 37.03 -37.92 -18.45
N ASN A 67 37.18 -36.86 -17.70
CA ASN A 67 36.99 -36.91 -16.25
C ASN A 67 36.33 -35.64 -15.71
N TYR A 68 35.68 -35.77 -14.56
CA TYR A 68 35.18 -34.62 -13.78
C TYR A 68 35.34 -34.87 -12.29
N ASN A 69 35.63 -33.84 -11.50
CA ASN A 69 35.71 -33.93 -10.05
C ASN A 69 35.47 -32.58 -9.36
N MET A 70 35.30 -32.65 -8.06
CA MET A 70 35.28 -31.48 -7.17
C MET A 70 36.62 -31.36 -6.48
N ASN A 71 37.34 -30.26 -6.74
CA ASN A 71 38.67 -29.98 -6.19
C ASN A 71 38.64 -28.77 -5.25
N LYS A 72 39.69 -28.68 -4.43
CA LYS A 72 39.98 -27.50 -3.62
C LYS A 72 41.12 -26.74 -4.29
N ASN A 73 40.81 -25.54 -4.79
CA ASN A 73 41.79 -24.70 -5.43
C ASN A 73 41.98 -23.39 -4.68
N ASN A 74 43.16 -22.81 -4.84
CA ASN A 74 43.50 -21.51 -4.26
C ASN A 74 42.53 -20.45 -4.80
N SER A 75 41.98 -19.64 -3.91
CA SER A 75 41.03 -18.58 -4.24
C SER A 75 41.58 -17.48 -5.16
N ASN A 76 42.91 -17.38 -5.28
CA ASN A 76 43.58 -16.47 -6.21
C ASN A 76 43.51 -16.91 -7.68
N ASN A 77 43.09 -18.16 -7.96
CA ASN A 77 42.92 -18.63 -9.33
C ASN A 77 41.64 -18.02 -9.94
N GLY A 78 41.76 -17.35 -11.07
CA GLY A 78 40.64 -16.89 -11.83
C GLY A 78 39.91 -18.04 -12.52
N GLN A 79 38.77 -18.47 -11.99
CA GLN A 79 37.93 -19.50 -12.59
C GLN A 79 36.58 -18.94 -12.99
N SER A 80 35.91 -19.59 -13.94
CA SER A 80 34.61 -19.16 -14.39
C SER A 80 33.57 -19.29 -13.27
N VAL A 81 32.66 -18.32 -13.20
CA VAL A 81 31.47 -18.39 -12.36
C VAL A 81 30.26 -18.44 -13.25
N ARG A 82 29.45 -19.47 -13.10
CA ARG A 82 28.13 -19.55 -13.73
C ARG A 82 27.10 -19.64 -12.63
N ALA A 83 26.27 -18.62 -12.53
CA ALA A 83 25.12 -18.67 -11.65
C ALA A 83 24.19 -19.80 -12.16
N VAL A 84 24.12 -20.88 -11.44
CA VAL A 84 23.13 -21.94 -11.67
C VAL A 84 21.97 -21.61 -10.76
N ARG A 85 20.83 -21.29 -11.35
CA ARG A 85 19.58 -21.39 -10.59
C ARG A 85 19.45 -22.87 -10.25
N SER A 86 19.44 -23.20 -8.96
CA SER A 86 19.07 -24.56 -8.54
C SER A 86 17.85 -24.95 -9.38
N ALA A 87 17.91 -26.09 -10.08
CA ALA A 87 16.67 -26.68 -10.58
C ALA A 87 15.68 -26.61 -9.40
N PRO A 88 14.42 -26.23 -9.62
CA PRO A 88 13.46 -26.27 -8.54
C PRO A 88 13.68 -27.63 -7.89
N GLN A 89 14.21 -27.62 -6.64
CA GLN A 89 14.27 -28.86 -5.88
C GLN A 89 12.88 -29.40 -6.02
N HIS A 90 12.73 -30.62 -6.51
CA HIS A 90 11.49 -31.36 -6.38
C HIS A 90 11.33 -31.53 -4.87
N PHE A 91 10.89 -30.43 -4.23
CA PHE A 91 10.30 -30.56 -2.93
C PHE A 91 9.12 -31.50 -3.16
N PRO A 92 8.96 -32.56 -2.38
CA PRO A 92 7.73 -33.33 -2.40
C PRO A 92 6.64 -32.28 -2.45
N GLU A 93 5.68 -32.37 -3.38
CA GLU A 93 4.60 -31.40 -3.55
C GLU A 93 4.11 -31.07 -2.15
N LYS A 94 4.68 -30.00 -1.55
CA LYS A 94 4.22 -29.50 -0.27
C LYS A 94 2.80 -29.11 -0.56
N SER A 95 1.90 -29.85 0.01
CA SER A 95 0.46 -29.78 -0.22
C SER A 95 0.06 -28.31 -0.30
N VAL A 96 -0.34 -27.92 -1.49
CA VAL A 96 -1.00 -26.62 -1.68
C VAL A 96 -2.13 -26.58 -0.66
N PHE A 97 -2.09 -25.60 0.22
CA PHE A 97 -3.10 -25.48 1.28
C PHE A 97 -4.48 -25.43 0.62
N ARG A 98 -5.33 -26.38 0.96
CA ARG A 98 -6.73 -26.37 0.55
C ARG A 98 -7.58 -26.00 1.76
N LEU A 99 -8.44 -25.04 1.55
CA LEU A 99 -9.33 -24.54 2.58
C LEU A 99 -10.38 -25.62 2.91
N THR A 100 -10.43 -26.04 4.18
CA THR A 100 -11.50 -26.93 4.67
C THR A 100 -12.65 -26.12 5.24
N ARG A 101 -13.83 -26.76 5.37
CA ARG A 101 -15.03 -26.12 5.95
C ARG A 101 -14.79 -25.65 7.38
N GLU A 102 -14.15 -26.47 8.20
CA GLU A 102 -13.84 -26.16 9.61
C GLU A 102 -12.91 -24.95 9.71
N ARG A 103 -11.89 -24.92 8.85
CA ARG A 103 -10.95 -23.78 8.81
C ARG A 103 -11.65 -22.50 8.35
N LEU A 104 -12.42 -22.55 7.28
CA LEU A 104 -13.14 -21.37 6.78
C LEU A 104 -14.14 -20.86 7.83
N LEU A 105 -14.86 -21.75 8.51
CA LEU A 105 -15.80 -21.36 9.56
C LEU A 105 -15.09 -20.70 10.75
N ALA A 106 -13.91 -21.16 11.14
CA ALA A 106 -13.09 -20.54 12.17
C ALA A 106 -12.62 -19.13 11.74
N ASP A 107 -12.16 -18.98 10.50
CA ASP A 107 -11.72 -17.70 9.94
C ASP A 107 -12.90 -16.71 9.77
N LEU A 108 -14.08 -17.20 9.41
CA LEU A 108 -15.33 -16.41 9.37
C LEU A 108 -15.77 -15.94 10.77
N ARG A 109 -15.64 -16.76 11.79
CA ARG A 109 -15.89 -16.34 13.17
C ARG A 109 -14.97 -15.20 13.59
N GLN A 110 -13.70 -15.28 13.28
CA GLN A 110 -12.76 -14.18 13.53
C GLN A 110 -13.16 -12.92 12.75
N ALA A 111 -13.47 -13.04 11.47
CA ALA A 111 -13.91 -11.94 10.62
C ALA A 111 -15.24 -11.31 11.12
N TYR A 112 -16.16 -12.10 11.65
CA TYR A 112 -17.39 -11.61 12.29
C TYR A 112 -17.08 -10.74 13.51
N PHE A 113 -16.20 -11.18 14.42
CA PHE A 113 -15.80 -10.36 15.57
C PHE A 113 -15.10 -9.08 15.16
N ASP A 114 -14.28 -9.12 14.12
CA ASP A 114 -13.63 -7.93 13.55
C ASP A 114 -14.65 -6.95 12.93
N ALA A 115 -15.61 -7.44 12.16
CA ALA A 115 -16.68 -6.64 11.57
C ALA A 115 -17.63 -6.03 12.61
N ARG A 116 -17.85 -6.72 13.72
CA ARG A 116 -18.72 -6.33 14.85
C ARG A 116 -18.13 -5.20 15.69
N ARG A 117 -16.80 -5.06 15.71
CA ARG A 117 -16.12 -4.10 16.59
C ARG A 117 -16.63 -2.68 16.37
N HIS A 118 -17.01 -2.00 17.46
CA HIS A 118 -17.53 -0.62 17.46
C HIS A 118 -18.87 -0.39 16.73
N LYS A 119 -19.65 -1.45 16.43
CA LYS A 119 -20.92 -1.32 15.68
C LYS A 119 -22.11 -2.09 16.28
N ARG A 120 -22.09 -2.41 17.59
CA ARG A 120 -23.02 -3.35 18.25
C ARG A 120 -24.52 -2.97 18.26
N ASN A 121 -24.88 -1.73 17.90
CA ASN A 121 -26.26 -1.23 18.07
C ASN A 121 -26.99 -0.94 16.75
N LYS A 122 -26.52 -1.47 15.62
CA LYS A 122 -27.17 -1.21 14.33
C LYS A 122 -28.24 -2.28 14.01
N PRO A 123 -29.42 -1.91 13.51
CA PRO A 123 -30.51 -2.87 13.25
C PRO A 123 -30.10 -4.03 12.30
N TYR A 124 -29.33 -3.74 11.25
CA TYR A 124 -28.87 -4.76 10.29
C TYR A 124 -27.92 -5.78 10.94
N GLN A 125 -27.11 -5.34 11.90
CA GLN A 125 -26.22 -6.20 12.66
C GLN A 125 -27.00 -7.09 13.61
N ARG A 126 -27.95 -6.51 14.38
CA ARG A 126 -28.80 -7.27 15.31
C ARG A 126 -29.58 -8.37 14.61
N ARG A 127 -30.09 -8.10 13.39
CA ARG A 127 -30.79 -9.14 12.59
C ARG A 127 -29.86 -10.30 12.23
N PHE A 128 -28.62 -10.04 11.88
CA PHE A 128 -27.64 -11.11 11.61
C PHE A 128 -27.28 -11.86 12.90
N GLU A 129 -27.14 -11.15 14.01
CA GLU A 129 -26.74 -11.70 15.32
C GLU A 129 -27.83 -12.54 15.97
N ALA A 130 -29.08 -12.39 15.61
CA ALA A 130 -30.19 -13.20 16.13
C ALA A 130 -30.00 -14.70 15.85
N ASP A 131 -29.33 -15.04 14.75
CA ASP A 131 -28.98 -16.42 14.39
C ASP A 131 -27.60 -16.48 13.71
N TRP A 132 -26.61 -15.96 14.41
CA TRP A 132 -25.28 -15.73 13.83
C TRP A 132 -24.53 -17.01 13.48
N GLU A 133 -24.74 -18.11 14.20
CA GLU A 133 -24.06 -19.39 13.95
C GLU A 133 -24.53 -20.03 12.65
N ASN A 134 -25.85 -20.11 12.45
CA ASN A 134 -26.40 -20.63 11.21
C ASN A 134 -26.10 -19.68 10.02
N ASN A 135 -26.23 -18.38 10.23
CA ASN A 135 -25.88 -17.40 9.20
C ASN A 135 -24.40 -17.47 8.76
N LEU A 136 -23.48 -17.82 9.68
CA LEU A 136 -22.07 -18.05 9.34
C LEU A 136 -21.87 -19.41 8.67
N ALA A 137 -22.60 -20.43 9.05
CA ALA A 137 -22.54 -21.75 8.43
C ALA A 137 -22.99 -21.68 6.97
N ASP A 138 -24.14 -21.06 6.71
CA ASP A 138 -24.67 -20.82 5.36
C ASP A 138 -23.69 -20.02 4.51
N LEU A 139 -23.12 -18.94 5.07
CA LEU A 139 -22.11 -18.13 4.39
C LEU A 139 -20.83 -18.96 4.07
N CYS A 140 -20.43 -19.83 4.98
CA CYS A 140 -19.28 -20.74 4.78
C CYS A 140 -19.53 -21.67 3.59
N ASP A 141 -20.71 -22.26 3.51
CA ASP A 141 -21.06 -23.22 2.47
C ASP A 141 -21.18 -22.50 1.10
N GLU A 142 -21.79 -21.32 1.05
CA GLU A 142 -21.81 -20.50 -0.17
C GLU A 142 -20.41 -20.13 -0.68
N LEU A 143 -19.49 -19.80 0.23
CA LEU A 143 -18.11 -19.43 -0.12
C LEU A 143 -17.32 -20.64 -0.62
N LEU A 144 -17.46 -21.80 0.01
CA LEU A 144 -16.81 -23.04 -0.43
C LEU A 144 -17.30 -23.52 -1.79
N LEU A 145 -18.62 -23.45 -2.01
CA LEU A 145 -19.24 -23.81 -3.28
C LEU A 145 -19.08 -22.73 -4.37
N ARG A 146 -18.47 -21.57 -4.03
CA ARG A 146 -18.30 -20.41 -4.91
C ARG A 146 -19.62 -19.88 -5.49
N THR A 147 -20.70 -20.04 -4.73
CA THR A 147 -22.04 -19.53 -5.06
C THR A 147 -22.36 -18.20 -4.37
N TYR A 148 -21.43 -17.72 -3.55
CA TYR A 148 -21.60 -16.47 -2.81
C TYR A 148 -21.85 -15.29 -3.75
N LYS A 149 -22.93 -14.54 -3.46
CA LYS A 149 -23.29 -13.28 -4.10
C LYS A 149 -23.46 -12.20 -3.04
N PRO A 150 -22.80 -11.05 -3.18
CA PRO A 150 -23.01 -9.91 -2.29
C PRO A 150 -24.48 -9.46 -2.30
N LYS A 151 -24.99 -9.05 -1.14
CA LYS A 151 -26.32 -8.44 -0.99
C LYS A 151 -26.31 -6.96 -1.40
N PRO A 152 -27.48 -6.36 -1.68
CA PRO A 152 -27.59 -4.93 -1.98
C PRO A 152 -26.96 -4.07 -0.90
N SER A 153 -26.07 -3.15 -1.31
CA SER A 153 -25.47 -2.15 -0.41
C SER A 153 -26.50 -1.07 -0.02
N THR A 154 -26.29 -0.42 1.11
CA THR A 154 -27.04 0.79 1.46
C THR A 154 -26.24 2.01 1.04
N CYS A 155 -26.82 2.85 0.17
CA CYS A 155 -26.25 4.11 -0.29
C CYS A 155 -26.85 5.27 0.49
N PHE A 156 -25.99 6.20 0.97
CA PHE A 156 -26.42 7.41 1.66
C PHE A 156 -25.33 8.50 1.60
N ILE A 157 -25.74 9.75 1.88
CA ILE A 157 -24.83 10.89 1.94
C ILE A 157 -24.39 11.16 3.37
N ILE A 158 -23.08 11.44 3.54
CA ILE A 158 -22.53 12.08 4.73
C ILE A 158 -22.06 13.48 4.38
N THR A 159 -22.26 14.44 5.28
CA THR A 159 -21.93 15.87 5.04
C THR A 159 -20.70 16.35 5.78
N ASP A 160 -20.32 15.69 6.88
CA ASP A 160 -19.21 16.11 7.74
C ASP A 160 -18.04 15.09 7.65
N PRO A 161 -16.78 15.49 7.45
CA PRO A 161 -16.27 16.87 7.26
C PRO A 161 -16.42 17.41 5.83
N LYS A 162 -16.77 16.59 4.86
CA LYS A 162 -17.07 16.93 3.46
C LYS A 162 -18.17 16.04 2.95
N LYS A 163 -19.01 16.58 2.08
CA LYS A 163 -20.07 15.82 1.44
C LYS A 163 -19.52 14.65 0.65
N ARG A 164 -20.01 13.44 0.94
CA ARG A 164 -19.56 12.19 0.29
C ARG A 164 -20.72 11.22 0.18
N GLU A 165 -20.76 10.53 -0.93
CA GLU A 165 -21.61 9.36 -1.15
C GLU A 165 -20.94 8.10 -0.57
N VAL A 166 -21.69 7.34 0.20
CA VAL A 166 -21.17 6.15 0.90
C VAL A 166 -22.03 4.94 0.54
N PHE A 167 -21.38 3.87 0.10
CA PHE A 167 -22.02 2.57 -0.12
C PHE A 167 -21.58 1.61 0.99
N ALA A 168 -22.49 1.39 1.93
CA ALA A 168 -22.24 0.49 3.03
C ALA A 168 -22.71 -0.93 2.66
N ALA A 169 -21.81 -1.87 2.58
CA ALA A 169 -22.13 -3.28 2.38
C ALA A 169 -23.03 -3.83 3.49
N ASP A 170 -23.88 -4.82 3.17
CA ASP A 170 -24.64 -5.58 4.17
C ASP A 170 -23.70 -6.16 5.23
N PHE A 171 -24.22 -6.44 6.44
CA PHE A 171 -23.36 -6.92 7.52
C PHE A 171 -22.70 -8.27 7.21
N ARG A 172 -23.42 -9.15 6.54
CA ARG A 172 -22.90 -10.42 6.04
C ARG A 172 -21.70 -10.21 5.10
N ASP A 173 -21.83 -9.27 4.17
CA ASP A 173 -20.78 -8.98 3.18
C ASP A 173 -19.60 -8.26 3.83
N ARG A 174 -19.83 -7.45 4.89
CA ARG A 174 -18.72 -6.91 5.69
C ARG A 174 -17.89 -7.99 6.36
N ILE A 175 -18.50 -9.11 6.78
CA ILE A 175 -17.75 -10.25 7.29
C ILE A 175 -16.85 -10.80 6.20
N VAL A 176 -17.32 -10.92 4.95
CA VAL A 176 -16.50 -11.34 3.81
C VAL A 176 -15.38 -10.36 3.51
N HIS A 177 -15.64 -9.05 3.58
CA HIS A 177 -14.60 -8.03 3.45
C HIS A 177 -13.50 -8.15 4.52
N HIS A 178 -13.88 -8.45 5.79
CA HIS A 178 -12.92 -8.68 6.85
C HIS A 178 -12.16 -10.00 6.66
N LEU A 179 -12.83 -11.09 6.25
CA LEU A 179 -12.21 -12.36 5.92
C LEU A 179 -11.13 -12.17 4.83
N TYR A 180 -11.51 -11.54 3.72
CA TYR A 180 -10.60 -11.24 2.63
C TYR A 180 -9.41 -10.39 3.10
N TYR A 181 -9.69 -9.30 3.84
CA TYR A 181 -8.66 -8.43 4.39
C TYR A 181 -7.67 -9.21 5.27
N ASN A 182 -8.16 -10.08 6.14
CA ASN A 182 -7.32 -10.88 7.02
C ASN A 182 -6.36 -11.80 6.23
N TYR A 183 -6.79 -12.32 5.07
CA TYR A 183 -5.94 -13.15 4.22
C TYR A 183 -4.86 -12.35 3.47
N VAL A 184 -5.18 -11.14 2.98
CA VAL A 184 -4.34 -10.49 1.96
C VAL A 184 -3.62 -9.24 2.42
N HIS A 185 -4.05 -8.57 3.51
CA HIS A 185 -3.50 -7.25 3.84
C HIS A 185 -1.98 -7.25 4.00
N VAL A 186 -1.41 -8.28 4.66
CA VAL A 186 0.04 -8.41 4.83
C VAL A 186 0.75 -8.67 3.49
N MET A 187 0.14 -9.42 2.57
CA MET A 187 0.69 -9.64 1.23
C MET A 187 0.87 -8.31 0.50
N PHE A 188 -0.20 -7.50 0.44
CA PHE A 188 -0.17 -6.22 -0.26
C PHE A 188 0.70 -5.18 0.46
N GLU A 189 0.57 -5.05 1.78
CA GLU A 189 1.35 -4.07 2.57
C GLU A 189 2.86 -4.24 2.43
N ARG A 190 3.34 -5.47 2.19
CA ARG A 190 4.77 -5.73 1.93
C ARG A 190 5.27 -5.16 0.61
N THR A 191 4.38 -4.91 -0.34
CA THR A 191 4.74 -4.30 -1.62
C THR A 191 4.77 -2.77 -1.53
N PHE A 192 4.14 -2.20 -0.49
CA PHE A 192 4.00 -0.76 -0.35
C PHE A 192 5.30 -0.10 0.10
N ILE A 193 5.54 1.08 -0.40
CA ILE A 193 6.63 1.93 0.09
C ILE A 193 6.39 2.36 1.54
N THR A 194 7.47 2.66 2.27
CA THR A 194 7.37 3.15 3.66
C THR A 194 6.56 4.43 3.75
N ASP A 195 6.62 5.27 2.72
CA ASP A 195 5.99 6.58 2.65
C ASP A 195 4.58 6.56 2.02
N SER A 196 3.88 5.43 2.04
CA SER A 196 2.42 5.31 1.90
C SER A 196 1.80 5.27 3.29
N TYR A 197 0.90 6.22 3.61
CA TYR A 197 0.51 6.49 5.00
C TYR A 197 -0.93 6.11 5.34
N SER A 198 -1.80 6.04 4.36
CA SER A 198 -3.24 5.84 4.55
C SER A 198 -3.57 4.37 4.81
N CYS A 199 -4.49 4.12 5.76
CA CYS A 199 -5.10 2.80 5.99
C CYS A 199 -4.11 1.65 6.23
N ILE A 200 -2.94 1.95 6.80
CA ILE A 200 -1.91 0.98 7.17
C ILE A 200 -1.71 1.09 8.70
N LYS A 201 -1.72 -0.05 9.38
CA LYS A 201 -1.54 -0.09 10.84
C LYS A 201 -0.19 0.52 11.24
N GLY A 202 -0.21 1.40 12.24
CA GLY A 202 0.98 2.14 12.71
C GLY A 202 1.38 3.32 11.83
N ARG A 203 0.65 3.60 10.74
CA ARG A 203 0.78 4.80 9.90
C ARG A 203 -0.50 5.64 10.02
N GLY A 204 -0.59 6.74 9.35
CA GLY A 204 -1.75 7.63 9.38
C GLY A 204 -1.34 9.09 9.23
N THR A 205 -2.26 10.01 9.52
CA THR A 205 -2.03 11.46 9.35
C THR A 205 -0.81 11.96 10.11
N HIS A 206 -0.69 11.65 11.39
CA HIS A 206 0.45 12.08 12.21
C HIS A 206 1.79 11.52 11.73
N PHE A 207 1.80 10.25 11.33
CA PHE A 207 2.98 9.63 10.75
C PHE A 207 3.37 10.34 9.44
N GLY A 208 2.41 10.59 8.54
CA GLY A 208 2.66 11.28 7.28
C GLY A 208 3.19 12.70 7.47
N ILE A 209 2.64 13.46 8.43
CA ILE A 209 3.11 14.81 8.77
C ILE A 209 4.56 14.79 9.28
N LYS A 210 4.89 13.88 10.21
CA LYS A 210 6.27 13.70 10.69
C LYS A 210 7.23 13.27 9.58
N ARG A 211 6.78 12.42 8.66
CA ARG A 211 7.58 12.00 7.51
C ARG A 211 7.84 13.16 6.56
N LEU A 212 6.84 13.98 6.26
CA LEU A 212 7.04 15.18 5.45
C LEU A 212 8.03 16.13 6.11
N GLU A 213 7.93 16.39 7.43
CA GLU A 213 8.91 17.20 8.16
C GLU A 213 10.33 16.62 8.02
N GLN A 214 10.48 15.31 8.21
CA GLN A 214 11.79 14.65 8.05
C GLN A 214 12.33 14.76 6.63
N HIS A 215 11.49 14.67 5.60
CA HIS A 215 11.86 14.86 4.21
C HIS A 215 12.33 16.29 3.95
N ILE A 216 11.59 17.28 4.47
CA ILE A 216 11.96 18.70 4.37
C ILE A 216 13.31 18.94 5.06
N ARG A 217 13.48 18.50 6.31
CA ARG A 217 14.74 18.67 7.06
C ARG A 217 15.94 18.07 6.33
N LYS A 218 15.79 16.88 5.79
CA LYS A 218 16.88 16.21 5.07
C LYS A 218 17.22 16.92 3.76
N GLU A 219 16.22 17.34 3.00
CA GLU A 219 16.43 17.95 1.69
C GLU A 219 16.91 19.40 1.81
N SER A 220 16.42 20.14 2.82
CA SER A 220 16.85 21.51 3.12
C SER A 220 18.11 21.59 3.96
N GLN A 221 18.80 20.47 4.25
CA GLN A 221 19.92 20.44 5.18
C GLN A 221 19.60 21.16 6.50
N ASN A 222 18.46 20.76 7.10
CA ASN A 222 17.92 21.38 8.33
C ASN A 222 17.59 22.87 8.18
N TYR A 223 16.97 23.23 7.05
CA TYR A 223 16.52 24.60 6.68
C TYR A 223 17.65 25.59 6.37
N THR A 224 18.82 25.11 6.00
CA THR A 224 19.95 25.99 5.61
C THR A 224 19.97 26.28 4.11
N VAL A 225 19.39 25.42 3.28
CA VAL A 225 19.31 25.62 1.83
C VAL A 225 17.87 25.74 1.36
N PRO A 226 17.61 26.42 0.23
CA PRO A 226 16.29 26.48 -0.38
C PRO A 226 15.71 25.07 -0.59
N CYS A 227 14.42 24.93 -0.32
CA CYS A 227 13.72 23.66 -0.49
C CYS A 227 12.25 23.91 -0.82
N TYR A 228 11.71 23.08 -1.68
CA TYR A 228 10.35 23.19 -2.19
C TYR A 228 9.60 21.89 -1.97
N VAL A 229 8.30 22.02 -1.71
CA VAL A 229 7.37 20.89 -1.64
C VAL A 229 6.37 21.04 -2.79
N MET A 230 6.38 20.09 -3.69
CA MET A 230 5.36 19.94 -4.71
C MET A 230 4.27 19.03 -4.19
N LYS A 231 3.04 19.49 -4.21
CA LYS A 231 1.82 18.72 -3.90
C LYS A 231 1.02 18.50 -5.15
N MET A 232 0.48 17.30 -5.26
CA MET A 232 -0.30 16.85 -6.39
C MET A 232 -1.53 16.08 -5.90
N ASP A 233 -2.60 16.10 -6.69
CA ASP A 233 -3.87 15.47 -6.37
C ASP A 233 -4.45 14.79 -7.63
N ILE A 234 -5.19 13.71 -7.46
CA ILE A 234 -5.84 12.99 -8.55
C ILE A 234 -7.32 13.38 -8.58
N ARG A 235 -7.83 13.73 -9.75
CA ARG A 235 -9.22 14.11 -9.93
C ARG A 235 -10.14 12.91 -9.74
N GLY A 236 -11.16 13.05 -8.86
CA GLY A 236 -12.19 12.04 -8.69
C GLY A 236 -11.68 10.61 -8.42
N TYR A 237 -10.55 10.46 -7.74
CA TYR A 237 -9.76 9.23 -7.67
C TYR A 237 -10.59 7.95 -7.48
N PHE A 238 -11.39 7.85 -6.41
CA PHE A 238 -12.18 6.64 -6.12
C PHE A 238 -13.18 6.28 -7.22
N MET A 239 -13.69 7.29 -7.94
CA MET A 239 -14.72 7.12 -8.97
C MET A 239 -14.12 6.71 -10.33
N HIS A 240 -12.80 6.89 -10.51
CA HIS A 240 -12.11 6.61 -11.77
C HIS A 240 -11.16 5.40 -11.68
N ILE A 241 -11.13 4.68 -10.55
CA ILE A 241 -10.35 3.44 -10.45
C ILE A 241 -10.95 2.39 -11.41
N ASP A 242 -10.21 1.99 -12.44
CA ASP A 242 -10.59 0.94 -13.36
C ASP A 242 -10.56 -0.43 -12.64
N ARG A 243 -11.72 -1.07 -12.51
CA ARG A 243 -11.88 -2.34 -11.78
C ARG A 243 -11.14 -3.49 -12.44
N LYS A 244 -11.05 -3.53 -13.79
CA LYS A 244 -10.32 -4.58 -14.51
C LYS A 244 -8.82 -4.45 -14.30
N ARG A 245 -8.29 -3.23 -14.41
CA ARG A 245 -6.87 -2.96 -14.12
C ARG A 245 -6.54 -3.28 -12.66
N LEU A 246 -7.39 -2.86 -11.73
CA LEU A 246 -7.22 -3.18 -10.31
C LEU A 246 -7.20 -4.70 -10.07
N LEU A 247 -8.14 -5.43 -10.67
CA LEU A 247 -8.18 -6.89 -10.56
C LEU A 247 -6.89 -7.51 -11.06
N GLY A 248 -6.39 -7.10 -12.23
CA GLY A 248 -5.11 -7.57 -12.76
C GLY A 248 -3.95 -7.32 -11.81
N ILE A 249 -3.82 -6.09 -11.28
CA ILE A 249 -2.78 -5.72 -10.30
C ILE A 249 -2.87 -6.59 -9.04
N CYS A 250 -4.10 -6.83 -8.54
CA CYS A 250 -4.30 -7.68 -7.36
C CYS A 250 -3.88 -9.13 -7.62
N LEU A 251 -4.34 -9.71 -8.73
CA LEU A 251 -4.04 -11.11 -9.08
C LEU A 251 -2.53 -11.32 -9.30
N ASP A 252 -1.89 -10.43 -10.04
CA ASP A 252 -0.43 -10.46 -10.25
C ASP A 252 0.34 -10.35 -8.94
N THR A 253 -0.12 -9.50 -8.03
CA THR A 253 0.52 -9.34 -6.72
C THR A 253 0.35 -10.59 -5.87
N ILE A 254 -0.85 -11.18 -5.84
CA ILE A 254 -1.14 -12.42 -5.12
C ILE A 254 -0.25 -13.56 -5.66
N ASP A 255 -0.14 -13.71 -6.98
CA ASP A 255 0.70 -14.74 -7.60
C ASP A 255 2.18 -14.56 -7.27
N LYS A 256 2.69 -13.34 -7.37
CA LYS A 256 4.06 -13.02 -6.98
C LYS A 256 4.32 -13.32 -5.51
N MET A 257 3.37 -13.00 -4.64
CA MET A 257 3.52 -13.19 -3.21
C MET A 257 3.30 -14.64 -2.74
N ALA A 258 2.55 -15.46 -3.48
CA ALA A 258 2.24 -16.85 -3.11
C ALA A 258 3.47 -17.67 -2.73
N CYS A 259 4.57 -17.53 -3.47
CA CYS A 259 5.84 -18.22 -3.22
C CYS A 259 6.73 -17.53 -2.17
N HIS A 260 6.33 -16.35 -1.65
CA HIS A 260 7.11 -15.65 -0.65
C HIS A 260 6.79 -16.14 0.77
N ARG A 261 7.78 -16.05 1.68
CA ARG A 261 7.58 -16.41 3.09
C ARG A 261 6.57 -15.47 3.76
N VAL A 262 5.70 -16.03 4.59
CA VAL A 262 4.71 -15.26 5.36
C VAL A 262 5.40 -14.26 6.31
N LEU A 263 6.45 -14.70 7.00
CA LEU A 263 7.29 -13.85 7.84
C LEU A 263 8.77 -14.16 7.54
N ARG A 264 9.65 -13.15 7.73
CA ARG A 264 11.08 -13.30 7.43
C ARG A 264 11.76 -14.43 8.21
N HIS A 265 11.30 -14.67 9.44
CA HIS A 265 11.84 -15.69 10.34
C HIS A 265 11.09 -17.04 10.29
N ARG A 266 9.96 -17.12 9.55
CA ARG A 266 9.23 -18.37 9.32
C ARG A 266 9.58 -18.95 7.96
N GLN A 267 9.59 -20.27 7.86
CA GLN A 267 9.86 -20.95 6.59
C GLN A 267 8.60 -21.06 5.70
N GLU A 268 7.41 -20.98 6.29
CA GLU A 268 6.11 -21.11 5.62
C GLU A 268 5.91 -20.04 4.55
N ARG A 269 5.44 -20.44 3.38
CA ARG A 269 5.06 -19.56 2.27
C ARG A 269 3.56 -19.30 2.28
N TRP A 270 3.12 -18.25 1.62
CA TRP A 270 1.69 -17.92 1.57
C TRP A 270 0.85 -19.05 1.02
N GLN A 271 1.27 -19.71 -0.06
CA GLN A 271 0.57 -20.86 -0.66
C GLN A 271 0.48 -22.10 0.25
N GLU A 272 1.22 -22.14 1.34
CA GLU A 272 1.22 -23.24 2.31
C GLU A 272 0.26 -22.95 3.49
N VAL A 273 -0.22 -21.73 3.64
CA VAL A 273 -1.07 -21.29 4.77
C VAL A 273 -2.38 -20.65 4.35
N VAL A 274 -2.52 -20.28 3.07
CA VAL A 274 -3.70 -19.65 2.50
C VAL A 274 -4.04 -20.33 1.16
N ASP A 275 -5.31 -20.60 0.92
CA ASP A 275 -5.80 -21.06 -0.38
C ASP A 275 -5.79 -19.90 -1.38
N ILE A 276 -4.76 -19.87 -2.21
CA ILE A 276 -4.54 -18.82 -3.21
C ILE A 276 -5.69 -18.77 -4.23
N GLY A 277 -6.23 -19.93 -4.62
CA GLY A 277 -7.38 -20.00 -5.53
C GLY A 277 -8.65 -19.41 -4.93
N PHE A 278 -8.88 -19.63 -3.63
CA PHE A 278 -9.98 -19.02 -2.90
C PHE A 278 -9.82 -17.50 -2.75
N VAL A 279 -8.64 -17.04 -2.44
CA VAL A 279 -8.33 -15.60 -2.34
C VAL A 279 -8.53 -14.89 -3.68
N LYS A 280 -8.08 -15.47 -4.79
CA LYS A 280 -8.31 -14.92 -6.14
C LYS A 280 -9.80 -14.83 -6.47
N TYR A 281 -10.57 -15.87 -6.15
CA TYR A 281 -12.03 -15.85 -6.31
C TYR A 281 -12.67 -14.70 -5.53
N LEU A 282 -12.32 -14.53 -4.25
CA LEU A 282 -12.83 -13.41 -3.45
C LEU A 282 -12.39 -12.05 -4.00
N THR A 283 -11.16 -11.95 -4.49
CA THR A 283 -10.67 -10.73 -5.14
C THR A 283 -11.55 -10.33 -6.30
N GLU A 284 -11.86 -11.27 -7.19
CA GLU A 284 -12.71 -11.04 -8.35
C GLU A 284 -14.13 -10.60 -7.94
N VAL A 285 -14.77 -11.35 -7.03
CA VAL A 285 -16.13 -11.03 -6.56
C VAL A 285 -16.20 -9.64 -5.94
N ILE A 286 -15.21 -9.25 -5.11
CA ILE A 286 -15.25 -7.97 -4.40
C ILE A 286 -14.86 -6.81 -5.32
N VAL A 287 -13.85 -6.97 -6.17
CA VAL A 287 -13.37 -5.89 -7.06
C VAL A 287 -14.36 -5.60 -8.18
N MET A 288 -14.96 -6.65 -8.76
CA MET A 288 -15.87 -6.50 -9.89
C MET A 288 -17.30 -6.12 -9.49
N LEU A 289 -17.63 -6.14 -8.18
CA LEU A 289 -18.93 -5.70 -7.70
C LEU A 289 -19.20 -4.23 -8.07
N ASP A 290 -20.34 -4.00 -8.72
CA ASP A 290 -20.87 -2.67 -8.98
C ASP A 290 -22.09 -2.42 -8.10
N PRO A 291 -21.93 -1.74 -6.97
CA PRO A 291 -23.02 -1.57 -6.03
C PRO A 291 -24.07 -0.58 -6.52
N THR A 292 -23.83 0.17 -7.61
CA THR A 292 -24.82 1.11 -8.17
C THR A 292 -25.96 0.39 -8.88
N LYS A 293 -25.73 -0.87 -9.33
CA LYS A 293 -26.75 -1.67 -10.05
C LYS A 293 -27.82 -2.21 -9.12
N ASP A 294 -27.47 -2.45 -7.85
CA ASP A 294 -28.38 -2.97 -6.85
C ASP A 294 -28.01 -2.41 -5.48
N CYS A 295 -28.63 -1.28 -5.12
CA CYS A 295 -28.46 -0.66 -3.81
C CYS A 295 -29.77 -0.12 -3.25
N ARG A 296 -29.82 -0.02 -1.93
CA ARG A 296 -30.92 0.63 -1.20
C ARG A 296 -30.50 2.06 -0.88
N VAL A 297 -31.14 3.02 -1.49
CA VAL A 297 -30.91 4.44 -1.19
C VAL A 297 -31.56 4.79 0.14
N HIS A 298 -30.79 5.36 1.06
CA HIS A 298 -31.25 5.83 2.36
C HIS A 298 -31.06 7.36 2.44
N GLY A 299 -32.15 8.08 2.69
CA GLY A 299 -32.21 9.55 2.65
C GLY A 299 -33.06 10.05 1.49
N TRP A 300 -33.01 11.37 1.26
CA TRP A 300 -33.79 12.05 0.23
C TRP A 300 -32.95 12.33 -1.00
N GLN A 301 -33.59 12.44 -2.17
CA GLN A 301 -32.90 12.81 -3.42
C GLN A 301 -32.12 14.13 -3.26
N SER A 302 -32.66 15.09 -2.52
CA SER A 302 -32.02 16.37 -2.21
C SER A 302 -30.73 16.26 -1.39
N ASP A 303 -30.47 15.12 -0.75
CA ASP A 303 -29.20 14.89 -0.06
C ASP A 303 -28.02 14.88 -1.03
N TRP A 304 -28.25 14.56 -2.31
CA TRP A 304 -27.22 14.57 -3.36
C TRP A 304 -26.97 15.97 -3.96
N ASP A 305 -27.87 16.96 -3.70
CA ASP A 305 -27.72 18.31 -4.26
C ASP A 305 -26.38 18.92 -3.89
N GLY A 306 -25.64 19.46 -4.88
CA GLY A 306 -24.33 20.04 -4.70
C GLY A 306 -23.18 19.02 -4.49
N LEU A 307 -23.42 17.71 -4.63
CA LEU A 307 -22.34 16.74 -4.76
C LEU A 307 -21.80 16.78 -6.19
N PRO A 308 -20.50 17.07 -6.41
CA PRO A 308 -19.92 17.05 -7.75
C PRO A 308 -20.06 15.65 -8.41
N HIS A 309 -20.31 15.60 -9.71
CA HIS A 309 -20.46 14.35 -10.45
C HIS A 309 -19.23 13.43 -10.33
N ASP A 310 -18.04 14.01 -10.32
CA ASP A 310 -16.77 13.29 -10.15
C ASP A 310 -16.56 12.71 -8.73
N LYS A 311 -17.54 12.87 -7.84
CA LYS A 311 -17.56 12.32 -6.46
C LYS A 311 -18.75 11.40 -6.20
N SER A 312 -19.54 11.09 -7.20
CA SER A 312 -20.65 10.15 -7.12
C SER A 312 -20.32 8.87 -7.92
N LEU A 313 -20.52 7.72 -7.30
CA LEU A 313 -20.30 6.44 -7.95
C LEU A 313 -21.32 6.17 -9.06
N PHE A 314 -22.54 6.74 -8.95
CA PHE A 314 -23.55 6.66 -10.01
C PHE A 314 -23.12 7.34 -11.31
N HIS A 315 -22.19 8.28 -11.24
CA HIS A 315 -21.65 9.01 -12.40
C HIS A 315 -20.26 8.53 -12.83
N SER A 316 -19.76 7.45 -12.22
CA SER A 316 -18.48 6.86 -12.61
C SER A 316 -18.51 6.29 -14.02
N PRO A 317 -17.42 6.35 -14.78
CA PRO A 317 -17.35 5.68 -16.08
C PRO A 317 -17.62 4.18 -15.96
N GLN A 318 -18.15 3.59 -17.00
CA GLN A 318 -18.47 2.16 -17.02
C GLN A 318 -17.24 1.31 -16.67
N GLY A 319 -17.41 0.38 -15.74
CA GLY A 319 -16.30 -0.47 -15.27
C GLY A 319 -15.35 0.20 -14.29
N CYS A 320 -15.56 1.46 -13.97
CA CYS A 320 -14.76 2.21 -13.01
C CYS A 320 -15.50 2.40 -11.67
N GLY A 321 -14.74 2.82 -10.68
CA GLY A 321 -15.20 3.24 -9.36
C GLY A 321 -15.16 2.17 -8.29
N LEU A 322 -14.72 2.60 -7.09
CA LEU A 322 -14.76 1.80 -5.87
C LEU A 322 -15.71 2.45 -4.85
N PRO A 323 -16.58 1.67 -4.20
CA PRO A 323 -17.50 2.20 -3.20
C PRO A 323 -16.76 2.73 -1.98
N ILE A 324 -17.05 3.97 -1.59
CA ILE A 324 -16.55 4.52 -0.31
C ILE A 324 -17.39 3.93 0.82
N GLY A 325 -16.75 3.39 1.84
CA GLY A 325 -17.40 2.83 3.04
C GLY A 325 -17.02 1.41 3.38
N ASN A 326 -16.36 0.68 2.48
CA ASN A 326 -15.91 -0.69 2.69
C ASN A 326 -14.41 -0.75 3.05
N LEU A 327 -14.04 -1.70 3.90
CA LEU A 327 -12.65 -1.93 4.33
C LEU A 327 -11.74 -2.27 3.13
N THR A 328 -12.22 -3.11 2.23
CA THR A 328 -11.46 -3.55 1.05
C THR A 328 -11.20 -2.42 0.05
N SER A 329 -12.13 -1.46 -0.10
CA SER A 329 -11.92 -0.30 -0.97
C SER A 329 -10.71 0.54 -0.53
N GLN A 330 -10.47 0.64 0.79
CA GLN A 330 -9.30 1.33 1.32
C GLN A 330 -8.01 0.60 1.00
N LEU A 331 -8.01 -0.73 1.10
CA LEU A 331 -6.86 -1.57 0.73
C LEU A 331 -6.59 -1.48 -0.77
N PHE A 332 -7.62 -1.66 -1.59
CA PHE A 332 -7.53 -1.63 -3.05
C PHE A 332 -7.06 -0.27 -3.59
N SER A 333 -7.49 0.82 -2.95
CA SER A 333 -6.99 2.15 -3.32
C SER A 333 -5.47 2.26 -3.13
N ASN A 334 -4.93 1.68 -2.07
CA ASN A 334 -3.48 1.65 -1.87
C ASN A 334 -2.77 0.70 -2.85
N VAL A 335 -3.37 -0.45 -3.16
CA VAL A 335 -2.83 -1.41 -4.16
C VAL A 335 -2.75 -0.74 -5.54
N TYR A 336 -3.80 -0.03 -5.95
CA TYR A 336 -3.86 0.64 -7.24
C TYR A 336 -2.78 1.72 -7.39
N LEU A 337 -2.64 2.60 -6.39
CA LEU A 337 -1.61 3.66 -6.42
C LEU A 337 -0.22 3.17 -6.01
N ASN A 338 -0.05 1.94 -5.53
CA ASN A 338 1.29 1.40 -5.34
C ASN A 338 2.07 1.32 -6.65
N VAL A 339 1.39 1.18 -7.78
CA VAL A 339 2.01 1.23 -9.12
C VAL A 339 2.66 2.60 -9.34
N LEU A 340 1.94 3.69 -9.02
CA LEU A 340 2.50 5.05 -9.03
C LEU A 340 3.64 5.20 -8.03
N ASP A 341 3.49 4.68 -6.81
CA ASP A 341 4.53 4.77 -5.77
C ASP A 341 5.86 4.13 -6.24
N GLN A 342 5.78 2.98 -6.92
CA GLN A 342 6.95 2.31 -7.48
C GLN A 342 7.57 3.13 -8.62
N TYR A 343 6.77 3.69 -9.53
CA TYR A 343 7.24 4.57 -10.60
C TYR A 343 7.96 5.81 -10.05
N MET A 344 7.33 6.49 -9.07
CA MET A 344 7.93 7.68 -8.43
C MET A 344 9.28 7.37 -7.77
N LYS A 345 9.39 6.23 -7.09
CA LYS A 345 10.61 5.87 -6.35
C LYS A 345 11.69 5.28 -7.25
N ARG A 346 11.35 4.46 -8.23
CA ARG A 346 12.31 3.65 -9.00
C ARG A 346 12.68 4.25 -10.34
N GLU A 347 11.69 4.83 -11.04
CA GLU A 347 11.91 5.40 -12.39
C GLU A 347 12.23 6.90 -12.30
N LEU A 348 11.42 7.66 -11.55
CA LEU A 348 11.66 9.09 -11.38
C LEU A 348 12.64 9.42 -10.26
N HIS A 349 13.12 8.41 -9.52
CA HIS A 349 14.08 8.56 -8.42
C HIS A 349 13.69 9.61 -7.37
N CYS A 350 12.39 9.81 -7.12
CA CYS A 350 11.87 10.76 -6.15
C CYS A 350 12.21 10.30 -4.71
N LYS A 351 13.40 10.63 -4.23
CA LYS A 351 13.89 10.20 -2.89
C LYS A 351 12.95 10.62 -1.76
N ARG A 352 12.41 11.84 -1.82
CA ARG A 352 11.54 12.45 -0.79
C ARG A 352 10.10 12.53 -1.29
N TYR A 353 9.52 11.41 -1.59
CA TYR A 353 8.12 11.25 -2.00
C TYR A 353 7.33 10.59 -0.90
N GLY A 354 6.08 11.02 -0.72
CA GLY A 354 5.13 10.39 0.19
C GLY A 354 3.68 10.62 -0.23
N ARG A 355 2.77 9.71 0.16
CA ARG A 355 1.37 9.70 -0.26
C ARG A 355 0.41 9.35 0.87
N TYR A 356 -0.71 10.05 0.88
CA TYR A 356 -1.87 9.76 1.72
C TYR A 356 -3.13 9.66 0.85
N VAL A 357 -3.56 8.45 0.50
CA VAL A 357 -4.60 8.15 -0.50
C VAL A 357 -4.21 8.78 -1.85
N ASP A 358 -4.92 9.79 -2.31
CA ASP A 358 -4.74 10.55 -3.55
C ASP A 358 -3.90 11.84 -3.38
N ASP A 359 -3.67 12.29 -2.15
CA ASP A 359 -2.83 13.48 -1.84
C ASP A 359 -1.36 13.04 -1.69
N PHE A 360 -0.50 13.41 -2.62
CA PHE A 360 0.91 13.04 -2.60
C PHE A 360 1.82 14.24 -2.81
N TYR A 361 3.05 14.10 -2.34
CA TYR A 361 4.04 15.16 -2.39
C TYR A 361 5.42 14.68 -2.82
N VAL A 362 6.21 15.59 -3.37
CA VAL A 362 7.64 15.45 -3.60
C VAL A 362 8.37 16.64 -3.01
N VAL A 363 9.48 16.39 -2.31
CA VAL A 363 10.34 17.44 -1.73
C VAL A 363 11.67 17.45 -2.47
N SER A 364 12.12 18.63 -2.91
CA SER A 364 13.42 18.86 -3.55
C SER A 364 13.95 20.25 -3.29
N ALA A 365 15.26 20.39 -3.27
CA ALA A 365 15.94 21.68 -3.32
C ALA A 365 15.86 22.30 -4.74
N ASP A 366 15.75 21.47 -5.76
CA ASP A 366 15.65 21.85 -7.17
C ASP A 366 14.17 22.01 -7.58
N ARG A 367 13.74 23.26 -7.79
CA ARG A 367 12.39 23.60 -8.21
C ARG A 367 12.11 23.22 -9.67
N ASP A 368 13.10 23.39 -10.52
CA ASP A 368 12.92 23.12 -11.96
C ASP A 368 12.85 21.63 -12.24
N TRP A 369 13.60 20.84 -11.51
CA TRP A 369 13.44 19.39 -11.52
C TRP A 369 12.03 18.96 -11.08
N LEU A 370 11.47 19.58 -10.03
CA LEU A 370 10.07 19.31 -9.63
C LEU A 370 9.09 19.60 -10.78
N LEU A 371 9.28 20.70 -11.51
CA LEU A 371 8.44 21.02 -12.66
C LEU A 371 8.62 20.01 -13.79
N SER A 372 9.83 19.55 -14.04
CA SER A 372 10.15 18.62 -15.12
C SER A 372 9.52 17.23 -14.96
N ILE A 373 9.22 16.78 -13.74
CA ILE A 373 8.58 15.48 -13.50
C ILE A 373 7.05 15.52 -13.66
N VAL A 374 6.41 16.70 -13.61
CA VAL A 374 4.95 16.84 -13.70
C VAL A 374 4.37 16.19 -14.97
N PRO A 375 4.87 16.50 -16.20
CA PRO A 375 4.34 15.88 -17.40
C PRO A 375 4.52 14.36 -17.42
N LYS A 376 5.61 13.85 -16.85
CA LYS A 376 5.88 12.41 -16.75
C LYS A 376 4.87 11.72 -15.83
N VAL A 377 4.55 12.34 -14.69
CA VAL A 377 3.55 11.83 -13.73
C VAL A 377 2.16 11.86 -14.35
N LYS A 378 1.80 12.91 -15.09
CA LYS A 378 0.51 13.01 -15.80
C LYS A 378 0.36 11.91 -16.83
N ALA A 379 1.36 11.73 -17.69
CA ALA A 379 1.36 10.67 -18.71
C ALA A 379 1.22 9.28 -18.07
N PHE A 380 2.00 9.00 -17.00
CA PHE A 380 1.93 7.74 -16.30
C PHE A 380 0.55 7.48 -15.68
N LEU A 381 -0.05 8.46 -15.01
CA LEU A 381 -1.40 8.32 -14.42
C LEU A 381 -2.44 8.01 -15.50
N SER A 382 -2.43 8.71 -16.62
CA SER A 382 -3.36 8.50 -17.71
C SER A 382 -3.17 7.16 -18.41
N GLU A 383 -1.96 6.84 -18.84
CA GLU A 383 -1.65 5.66 -19.64
C GLU A 383 -1.72 4.35 -18.83
N GLN A 384 -1.09 4.35 -17.67
CA GLN A 384 -0.96 3.12 -16.87
C GLN A 384 -2.15 2.88 -15.93
N LEU A 385 -2.75 3.96 -15.41
CA LEU A 385 -3.81 3.86 -14.40
C LEU A 385 -5.17 4.38 -14.88
N GLY A 386 -5.26 5.04 -16.04
CA GLY A 386 -6.50 5.65 -16.51
C GLY A 386 -7.03 6.73 -15.57
N LEU A 387 -6.14 7.45 -14.91
CA LEU A 387 -6.46 8.48 -13.92
C LEU A 387 -6.09 9.87 -14.43
N ASP A 388 -6.96 10.84 -14.15
CA ASP A 388 -6.71 12.23 -14.50
C ASP A 388 -6.03 12.99 -13.36
N PHE A 389 -5.04 13.76 -13.74
CA PHE A 389 -4.37 14.69 -12.84
C PHE A 389 -5.23 15.94 -12.59
N HIS A 390 -5.25 16.44 -11.35
CA HIS A 390 -5.99 17.67 -11.03
C HIS A 390 -5.09 18.90 -11.15
N ASP A 391 -5.05 19.53 -12.34
CA ASP A 391 -4.18 20.67 -12.63
C ASP A 391 -4.36 21.82 -11.63
N GLY A 392 -5.59 22.16 -11.25
CA GLY A 392 -5.90 23.22 -10.30
C GLY A 392 -5.39 23.00 -8.87
N LYS A 393 -4.91 21.79 -8.57
CA LYS A 393 -4.35 21.44 -7.25
C LYS A 393 -2.85 21.19 -7.25
N LEU A 394 -2.19 21.34 -8.40
CA LEU A 394 -0.72 21.35 -8.43
C LEU A 394 -0.21 22.59 -7.70
N LYS A 395 0.57 22.37 -6.65
CA LYS A 395 1.14 23.46 -5.88
C LYS A 395 2.59 23.18 -5.54
N ILE A 396 3.49 24.06 -5.94
CA ILE A 396 4.89 24.07 -5.51
C ILE A 396 5.08 25.22 -4.54
N THR A 397 5.47 24.91 -3.31
CA THR A 397 5.58 25.90 -2.23
C THR A 397 6.98 25.81 -1.63
N SER A 398 7.64 26.99 -1.46
CA SER A 398 8.85 27.07 -0.65
C SER A 398 8.53 26.73 0.80
N VAL A 399 9.37 25.93 1.43
CA VAL A 399 9.20 25.54 2.84
C VAL A 399 9.20 26.74 3.79
N TRP A 400 9.82 27.84 3.42
CA TRP A 400 9.83 29.09 4.21
C TRP A 400 8.46 29.75 4.30
N HIS A 401 7.62 29.64 3.27
CA HIS A 401 6.23 30.13 3.31
C HIS A 401 5.32 29.19 4.12
N GLY A 402 5.78 27.97 4.41
CA GLY A 402 5.04 26.91 5.08
C GLY A 402 4.22 26.04 4.12
N VAL A 403 4.05 24.79 4.49
CA VAL A 403 3.38 23.76 3.68
C VAL A 403 2.18 23.19 4.44
N GLU A 404 1.01 23.22 3.82
CA GLU A 404 -0.18 22.56 4.35
C GLU A 404 -0.22 21.11 3.88
N PHE A 405 -0.32 20.15 4.83
CA PHE A 405 -0.48 18.73 4.53
C PHE A 405 -1.27 18.05 5.64
N LEU A 406 -2.29 17.28 5.28
CA LEU A 406 -3.15 16.48 6.19
C LEU A 406 -3.71 17.28 7.38
N GLY A 407 -4.05 18.54 7.16
CA GLY A 407 -4.59 19.42 8.20
C GLY A 407 -3.54 20.04 9.13
N ALA A 408 -2.26 19.83 8.87
CA ALA A 408 -1.15 20.50 9.52
C ALA A 408 -0.53 21.58 8.61
N TRP A 409 0.04 22.62 9.23
CA TRP A 409 0.83 23.66 8.59
C TRP A 409 2.27 23.56 9.08
N LEU A 410 3.15 23.08 8.19
CA LEU A 410 4.56 22.91 8.49
C LEU A 410 5.34 24.17 8.13
N LYS A 411 6.06 24.72 9.09
CA LYS A 411 7.04 25.81 8.91
C LYS A 411 8.42 25.33 9.39
N PRO A 412 9.49 26.01 9.03
CA PRO A 412 10.80 25.73 9.62
C PRO A 412 10.71 25.61 11.14
N TYR A 413 11.17 24.49 11.67
CA TYR A 413 11.25 24.15 13.10
C TYR A 413 9.91 24.02 13.84
N ARG A 414 8.75 24.25 13.21
CA ARG A 414 7.44 24.28 13.88
C ARG A 414 6.34 23.64 13.03
N ILE A 415 5.44 22.94 13.70
CA ILE A 415 4.23 22.39 13.08
C ILE A 415 3.01 22.93 13.83
N TYR A 416 2.02 23.40 13.09
CA TYR A 416 0.75 23.90 13.60
C TYR A 416 -0.42 23.16 12.97
N VAL A 417 -1.57 23.21 13.59
CA VAL A 417 -2.83 22.83 12.92
C VAL A 417 -3.17 23.90 11.86
N SER A 418 -3.65 23.47 10.70
CA SER A 418 -3.99 24.39 9.62
C SER A 418 -5.16 25.32 9.99
N ARG A 419 -5.16 26.56 9.44
CA ARG A 419 -6.23 27.53 9.69
C ARG A 419 -7.61 26.99 9.35
N ASN A 420 -7.71 26.25 8.26
CA ASN A 420 -8.97 25.61 7.82
C ASN A 420 -9.48 24.61 8.84
N CYS A 421 -8.59 23.82 9.44
CA CYS A 421 -8.94 22.88 10.50
C CYS A 421 -9.41 23.61 11.76
N VAL A 422 -8.69 24.63 12.21
CA VAL A 422 -9.06 25.46 13.37
C VAL A 422 -10.44 26.10 13.18
N GLY A 423 -10.67 26.73 12.03
CA GLY A 423 -11.96 27.38 11.72
C GLY A 423 -13.14 26.38 11.70
N ARG A 424 -12.91 25.16 11.22
CA ARG A 424 -13.91 24.09 11.24
C ARG A 424 -14.22 23.62 12.68
N ILE A 425 -13.18 23.41 13.50
CA ILE A 425 -13.33 23.03 14.91
C ILE A 425 -14.17 24.08 15.64
N GLY A 426 -13.83 25.37 15.50
CA GLY A 426 -14.57 26.45 16.15
C GLY A 426 -16.06 26.43 15.78
N ARG A 427 -16.37 26.42 14.46
CA ARG A 427 -17.78 26.37 14.02
C ARG A 427 -18.52 25.13 14.55
N LYS A 428 -17.85 23.98 14.63
CA LYS A 428 -18.48 22.75 15.17
C LYS A 428 -18.77 22.88 16.65
N LEU A 429 -17.85 23.45 17.44
CA LEU A 429 -18.07 23.69 18.85
C LEU A 429 -19.22 24.66 19.09
N ASP A 430 -19.28 25.79 18.34
CA ASP A 430 -20.39 26.79 18.44
C ASP A 430 -21.76 26.15 18.13
N VAL A 431 -21.83 25.26 17.15
CA VAL A 431 -23.08 24.56 16.80
C VAL A 431 -23.50 23.57 17.86
N LEU A 432 -22.55 22.78 18.38
CA LEU A 432 -22.83 21.78 19.40
C LEU A 432 -23.22 22.41 20.73
N GLU A 433 -22.58 23.50 21.13
CA GLU A 433 -22.92 24.25 22.35
C GLU A 433 -24.39 24.65 22.37
N LYS A 434 -24.90 25.15 21.22
CA LYS A 434 -26.28 25.62 21.09
C LYS A 434 -27.32 24.53 20.88
N LYS A 435 -26.97 23.49 20.12
CA LYS A 435 -27.95 22.47 19.67
C LYS A 435 -27.88 21.16 20.43
N GLU A 436 -26.71 20.73 20.87
CA GLU A 436 -26.46 19.43 21.47
C GLU A 436 -25.42 19.48 22.61
N PRO A 437 -25.76 20.12 23.75
CA PRO A 437 -24.80 20.30 24.85
C PRO A 437 -24.19 18.99 25.36
N GLY A 438 -24.95 17.90 25.37
CA GLY A 438 -24.45 16.59 25.79
C GLY A 438 -23.36 15.99 24.89
N LYS A 439 -23.30 16.39 23.60
CA LYS A 439 -22.23 15.99 22.67
C LYS A 439 -21.08 16.97 22.64
N TRP A 440 -21.31 18.20 23.10
CA TRP A 440 -20.32 19.26 23.06
C TRP A 440 -19.08 18.92 23.88
N TYR A 441 -19.27 18.42 25.10
CA TYR A 441 -18.21 18.01 26.00
C TYR A 441 -17.28 16.95 25.41
N ALA A 442 -17.86 15.88 24.84
CA ALA A 442 -17.10 14.82 24.20
C ALA A 442 -16.32 15.33 22.96
N ALA A 443 -16.94 16.23 22.18
CA ALA A 443 -16.30 16.87 21.03
C ALA A 443 -15.14 17.79 21.47
N LEU A 444 -15.35 18.56 22.52
CA LEU A 444 -14.34 19.45 23.11
C LEU A 444 -13.07 18.67 23.47
N ASN A 445 -13.20 17.59 24.25
CA ASN A 445 -12.06 16.75 24.64
C ASN A 445 -11.38 16.09 23.44
N SER A 446 -12.15 15.64 22.45
CA SER A 446 -11.61 15.10 21.22
C SER A 446 -10.75 16.14 20.48
N TYR A 447 -11.20 17.38 20.40
CA TYR A 447 -10.44 18.46 19.75
C TYR A 447 -9.25 18.95 20.59
N CYS A 448 -9.35 18.96 21.91
CA CYS A 448 -8.20 19.20 22.79
C CYS A 448 -7.09 18.18 22.52
N GLY A 449 -7.44 16.90 22.45
CA GLY A 449 -6.53 15.83 22.07
C GLY A 449 -5.89 16.05 20.68
N LEU A 450 -6.68 16.39 19.67
CA LEU A 450 -6.17 16.68 18.33
C LEU A 450 -5.19 17.85 18.34
N LEU A 451 -5.54 18.96 18.99
CA LEU A 451 -4.73 20.16 19.06
C LEU A 451 -3.48 20.01 19.95
N SER A 452 -3.40 18.99 20.80
CA SER A 452 -2.24 18.72 21.65
C SER A 452 -1.02 18.19 20.92
N HIS A 453 -1.19 17.66 19.71
CA HIS A 453 -0.12 16.96 18.99
C HIS A 453 1.02 17.87 18.46
N TRP A 454 0.79 19.19 18.35
CA TRP A 454 1.75 20.10 17.72
C TRP A 454 1.91 21.39 18.53
N ASN A 455 2.62 22.38 18.00
CA ASN A 455 2.88 23.68 18.61
C ASN A 455 1.63 24.59 18.65
N ASN A 456 0.54 24.13 19.25
CA ASN A 456 -0.77 24.77 19.16
C ASN A 456 -1.29 25.35 20.48
N TYR A 457 -0.46 25.58 21.49
CA TYR A 457 -0.92 26.13 22.78
C TYR A 457 -1.72 27.44 22.59
N ASN A 458 -1.16 28.42 21.88
CA ASN A 458 -1.85 29.69 21.64
C ASN A 458 -3.15 29.52 20.81
N VAL A 459 -3.18 28.53 19.91
CA VAL A 459 -4.39 28.20 19.14
C VAL A 459 -5.46 27.60 20.07
N ARG A 460 -5.07 26.70 20.98
CA ARG A 460 -5.98 26.16 21.99
C ARG A 460 -6.52 27.27 22.89
N ARG A 461 -5.65 28.12 23.43
CA ARG A 461 -6.04 29.22 24.29
C ARG A 461 -7.08 30.13 23.61
N LYS A 462 -6.82 30.56 22.38
CA LYS A 462 -7.76 31.41 21.62
C LYS A 462 -9.07 30.70 21.31
N LEU A 463 -8.99 29.48 20.85
CA LEU A 463 -10.18 28.70 20.43
C LEU A 463 -11.06 28.31 21.63
N LEU A 464 -10.45 27.98 22.74
CA LEU A 464 -11.14 27.41 23.89
C LEU A 464 -11.49 28.50 24.93
N LEU A 465 -10.52 29.26 25.45
CA LEU A 465 -10.74 30.18 26.56
C LEU A 465 -11.30 31.56 26.12
N GLU A 466 -10.94 32.02 24.90
CA GLU A 466 -11.38 33.35 24.45
C GLU A 466 -12.74 33.31 23.73
N ARG A 467 -13.23 32.09 23.37
CA ARG A 467 -14.44 31.96 22.55
C ARG A 467 -15.64 31.37 23.30
N HIS A 468 -15.43 30.63 24.35
CA HIS A 468 -16.46 29.97 25.11
C HIS A 468 -16.32 30.29 26.59
N ASP A 469 -17.44 30.47 27.27
CA ASP A 469 -17.48 30.60 28.71
C ASP A 469 -17.64 29.23 29.35
N PHE A 470 -16.66 28.83 30.12
CA PHE A 470 -16.64 27.54 30.85
C PHE A 470 -16.96 27.71 32.33
N ALA A 471 -17.24 28.95 32.80
CA ALA A 471 -17.54 29.20 34.19
C ALA A 471 -18.76 28.38 34.63
N GLY A 472 -18.59 27.55 35.66
CA GLY A 472 -19.64 26.69 36.19
C GLY A 472 -19.80 25.31 35.50
N PHE A 473 -19.07 25.03 34.42
CA PHE A 473 -19.15 23.75 33.68
C PHE A 473 -17.96 22.82 33.92
N GLY A 474 -16.80 23.36 34.35
CA GLY A 474 -15.60 22.56 34.54
C GLY A 474 -14.32 23.38 34.34
N CYS A 475 -13.19 22.71 34.32
CA CYS A 475 -11.87 23.34 34.14
C CYS A 475 -10.96 22.58 33.18
N PHE A 476 -10.02 23.29 32.58
CA PHE A 476 -8.95 22.70 31.76
C PHE A 476 -7.73 22.34 32.64
N ASP A 477 -6.96 21.35 32.17
CA ASP A 477 -5.59 21.19 32.64
C ASP A 477 -4.72 22.40 32.23
N HIS A 478 -3.56 22.54 32.86
CA HIS A 478 -2.62 23.64 32.63
C HIS A 478 -2.26 23.82 31.14
N ASP A 479 -2.18 22.73 30.40
CA ASP A 479 -1.78 22.75 28.99
C ASP A 479 -2.97 22.84 28.01
N LEU A 480 -4.19 22.96 28.49
CA LEU A 480 -5.43 22.95 27.68
C LEU A 480 -5.56 21.71 26.80
N ARG A 481 -5.16 20.55 27.30
CA ARG A 481 -5.22 19.27 26.59
C ARG A 481 -6.44 18.45 26.94
N HIS A 482 -6.98 18.68 28.13
CA HIS A 482 -8.14 17.98 28.63
C HIS A 482 -9.04 18.93 29.42
N PHE A 483 -10.36 18.73 29.29
CA PHE A 483 -11.37 19.45 30.04
C PHE A 483 -12.07 18.47 30.99
N TYR A 484 -12.15 18.87 32.26
CA TYR A 484 -12.77 18.11 33.34
C TYR A 484 -14.09 18.79 33.76
N VAL A 485 -15.13 17.98 34.00
CA VAL A 485 -16.44 18.42 34.51
C VAL A 485 -16.51 18.10 35.99
#